data_1b35eb6ef47703e365d9c76ceaeec87a
#
_entry.id   1b35eb6ef47703e365d9c76ceaeec87a
#
_cell.length_a   1.000
_cell.length_b   1.000
_cell.length_c   1.000
_cell.angle_alpha   90.00
_cell.angle_beta   90.00
_cell.angle_gamma   90.00
#
_symmetry.space_group_name_H-M   'P 1'
#
loop_
_entity.id
_entity.type
_entity.pdbx_description
1 polymer ?
#
loop_
_entity_poly.entity_id
_entity_poly.type
_entity_poly.pdbx_seq_one_letter_code
_entity_poly.pdbx_strand_id
1 'polypeptide(L)'
;MSTPNPSADLLERLFKLSENKTSFRTEVLAGVTTFLTMCYIIIVNPLILSETGMDHGAVFVATCLAVAIGCLVMGLIANYPIALAPGMGLNAYFTYSVCLGMGVPWQTALAAVFISGLIFLAISFLKIREAIVNAIPMSLKFAIGGGIGLFLALVALKNSGIIVANPATLVGLGDIKQPTVLLSLLGFLMIVVMHHFRIRGAIIISILVITAISTFMGLNQFKGVVGEIPSLAPTFLQMDFEGLFTASLIGVIFVFFLVDLFDSTGTLVGVSHRAGLLVDGKLPRLKKALFADSTAIVAGAALGTSSTTPYIESASGVAAGGRTGLTAVVVACLFLACLFLAPLAQSVPGFATAPALLFVGVLMIQGITNIDWEDITEAVPAFLTIVFMPFAYSIADGIAMGFISYALIKLLTGKAKTVPYMVWIVAVLWAFKFAVFGG
;
A
#
# COMPACT_ATOMS: atom_id res chain seq x y z
N MET A 1 -46.67 5.25 -19.30
CA MET A 1 -45.92 4.43 -18.33
C MET A 1 -44.74 3.83 -19.08
N SER A 2 -43.56 4.39 -18.89
CA SER A 2 -42.35 3.87 -19.52
C SER A 2 -42.01 2.52 -18.87
N THR A 3 -41.81 1.49 -19.67
CA THR A 3 -41.33 0.18 -19.22
C THR A 3 -40.04 0.36 -18.43
N PRO A 4 -39.94 -0.19 -17.22
CA PRO A 4 -38.69 -0.08 -16.43
C PRO A 4 -37.55 -0.70 -17.24
N ASN A 5 -36.47 0.05 -17.43
CA ASN A 5 -35.26 -0.44 -18.10
C ASN A 5 -34.64 -1.51 -17.19
N PRO A 6 -34.60 -2.82 -17.59
CA PRO A 6 -34.17 -3.91 -16.71
C PRO A 6 -32.73 -3.74 -16.20
N SER A 7 -31.88 -3.04 -16.93
CA SER A 7 -30.51 -2.73 -16.48
C SER A 7 -30.46 -1.68 -15.36
N ALA A 8 -31.38 -0.71 -15.38
CA ALA A 8 -31.48 0.31 -14.31
C ALA A 8 -31.98 -0.32 -13.00
N ASP A 9 -32.91 -1.29 -13.09
CA ASP A 9 -33.41 -2.04 -11.93
C ASP A 9 -32.32 -2.92 -11.31
N LEU A 10 -31.46 -3.58 -12.12
CA LEU A 10 -30.35 -4.39 -11.64
C LEU A 10 -29.32 -3.55 -10.87
N LEU A 11 -28.92 -2.40 -11.43
CA LEU A 11 -27.97 -1.49 -10.78
C LEU A 11 -28.49 -0.94 -9.46
N GLU A 12 -29.79 -0.61 -9.42
CA GLU A 12 -30.46 -0.14 -8.19
C GLU A 12 -30.48 -1.26 -7.13
N ARG A 13 -30.79 -2.50 -7.51
CA ARG A 13 -30.77 -3.65 -6.59
C ARG A 13 -29.39 -3.94 -6.01
N LEU A 14 -28.35 -3.86 -6.85
CA LEU A 14 -26.97 -4.17 -6.42
C LEU A 14 -26.36 -3.03 -5.59
N PHE A 15 -26.50 -1.79 -6.04
CA PHE A 15 -25.74 -0.67 -5.49
C PHE A 15 -26.57 0.30 -4.66
N LYS A 16 -27.91 0.24 -4.74
CA LYS A 16 -28.85 1.10 -4.00
C LYS A 16 -28.55 2.58 -4.23
N LEU A 17 -28.45 2.96 -5.50
CA LEU A 17 -28.05 4.30 -5.91
C LEU A 17 -28.98 5.38 -5.35
N SER A 18 -30.29 5.15 -5.39
CA SER A 18 -31.30 6.07 -4.87
C SER A 18 -31.21 6.24 -3.35
N GLU A 19 -31.01 5.12 -2.61
CA GLU A 19 -30.83 5.13 -1.16
C GLU A 19 -29.57 5.92 -0.76
N ASN A 20 -28.50 5.82 -1.54
CA ASN A 20 -27.24 6.52 -1.32
C ASN A 20 -27.20 7.92 -1.96
N LYS A 21 -28.31 8.43 -2.50
CA LYS A 21 -28.44 9.76 -3.10
C LYS A 21 -27.39 10.05 -4.18
N THR A 22 -27.12 9.07 -5.03
CA THR A 22 -26.16 9.15 -6.13
C THR A 22 -26.78 8.70 -7.45
N SER A 23 -26.05 8.79 -8.53
CA SER A 23 -26.45 8.37 -9.87
C SER A 23 -25.39 7.55 -10.56
N PHE A 24 -25.77 6.73 -11.56
CA PHE A 24 -24.83 5.98 -12.38
C PHE A 24 -23.69 6.86 -12.93
N ARG A 25 -24.04 8.03 -13.48
CA ARG A 25 -23.06 8.97 -14.04
C ARG A 25 -22.08 9.48 -12.98
N THR A 26 -22.57 9.78 -11.79
CA THR A 26 -21.74 10.25 -10.67
C THR A 26 -20.78 9.18 -10.21
N GLU A 27 -21.24 7.93 -10.08
CA GLU A 27 -20.42 6.80 -9.67
C GLU A 27 -19.34 6.45 -10.70
N VAL A 28 -19.68 6.50 -12.00
CA VAL A 28 -18.70 6.31 -13.09
C VAL A 28 -17.64 7.40 -13.05
N LEU A 29 -18.04 8.68 -12.91
CA LEU A 29 -17.09 9.79 -12.80
C LEU A 29 -16.17 9.65 -11.56
N ALA A 30 -16.75 9.22 -10.45
CA ALA A 30 -16.00 8.95 -9.22
C ALA A 30 -15.00 7.79 -9.42
N GLY A 31 -15.41 6.71 -10.08
CA GLY A 31 -14.54 5.59 -10.41
C GLY A 31 -13.37 5.97 -11.32
N VAL A 32 -13.65 6.73 -12.38
CA VAL A 32 -12.59 7.29 -13.25
C VAL A 32 -11.65 8.21 -12.46
N THR A 33 -12.19 9.02 -11.56
CA THR A 33 -11.38 9.92 -10.72
C THR A 33 -10.47 9.14 -9.78
N THR A 34 -10.98 8.09 -9.12
CA THR A 34 -10.19 7.20 -8.27
C THR A 34 -9.11 6.51 -9.11
N PHE A 35 -9.48 5.93 -10.25
CA PHE A 35 -8.55 5.27 -11.15
C PHE A 35 -7.37 6.20 -11.53
N LEU A 36 -7.64 7.42 -11.99
CA LEU A 36 -6.60 8.36 -12.41
C LEU A 36 -5.62 8.73 -11.27
N THR A 37 -6.07 8.68 -10.01
CA THR A 37 -5.20 8.99 -8.88
C THR A 37 -4.37 7.81 -8.40
N MET A 38 -4.77 6.56 -8.71
CA MET A 38 -4.10 5.35 -8.25
C MET A 38 -3.48 4.50 -9.37
N CYS A 39 -3.76 4.78 -10.65
CA CYS A 39 -3.30 3.94 -11.76
C CYS A 39 -1.77 3.88 -11.92
N TYR A 40 -1.02 4.79 -11.27
CA TYR A 40 0.44 4.72 -11.22
C TYR A 40 0.96 3.38 -10.66
N ILE A 41 0.14 2.67 -9.86
CA ILE A 41 0.51 1.39 -9.24
C ILE A 41 0.80 0.29 -10.28
N ILE A 42 0.15 0.33 -11.46
CA ILE A 42 0.40 -0.63 -12.53
C ILE A 42 1.83 -0.57 -13.09
N ILE A 43 2.51 0.55 -12.84
CA ILE A 43 3.89 0.79 -13.24
C ILE A 43 4.82 0.57 -12.04
N VAL A 44 4.51 1.19 -10.92
CA VAL A 44 5.39 1.23 -9.76
C VAL A 44 5.49 -0.13 -9.08
N ASN A 45 4.40 -0.88 -8.95
CA ASN A 45 4.42 -2.19 -8.30
C ASN A 45 5.30 -3.21 -9.06
N PRO A 46 5.15 -3.40 -10.38
CA PRO A 46 6.04 -4.30 -11.13
C PRO A 46 7.51 -3.89 -11.08
N LEU A 47 7.81 -2.60 -11.09
CA LEU A 47 9.19 -2.11 -10.98
C LEU A 47 9.82 -2.48 -9.64
N ILE A 48 9.09 -2.30 -8.54
CA ILE A 48 9.59 -2.64 -7.20
C ILE A 48 9.77 -4.15 -7.06
N LEU A 49 8.75 -4.95 -7.39
CA LEU A 49 8.80 -6.38 -7.20
C LEU A 49 9.80 -7.07 -8.12
N SER A 50 10.03 -6.55 -9.33
CA SER A 50 11.02 -7.11 -10.26
C SER A 50 12.47 -7.00 -9.76
N GLU A 51 12.78 -6.12 -8.80
CA GLU A 51 14.09 -6.09 -8.14
C GLU A 51 14.40 -7.39 -7.38
N THR A 52 13.39 -8.18 -7.03
CA THR A 52 13.54 -9.50 -6.39
C THR A 52 13.78 -10.65 -7.39
N GLY A 53 13.80 -10.35 -8.70
CA GLY A 53 13.90 -11.34 -9.76
C GLY A 53 12.55 -11.84 -10.29
N MET A 54 11.41 -11.28 -9.84
CA MET A 54 10.10 -11.56 -10.43
C MET A 54 9.99 -10.99 -11.83
N ASP A 55 9.30 -11.72 -12.74
CA ASP A 55 9.06 -11.24 -14.10
C ASP A 55 8.18 -9.99 -14.10
N HIS A 56 8.69 -8.90 -14.66
CA HIS A 56 8.02 -7.59 -14.69
C HIS A 56 6.64 -7.64 -15.37
N GLY A 57 6.55 -8.37 -16.49
CA GLY A 57 5.30 -8.50 -17.26
C GLY A 57 4.25 -9.30 -16.48
N ALA A 58 4.65 -10.40 -15.85
CA ALA A 58 3.76 -11.22 -15.04
C ALA A 58 3.26 -10.46 -13.81
N VAL A 59 4.13 -9.71 -13.12
CA VAL A 59 3.73 -8.87 -11.98
C VAL A 59 2.79 -7.74 -12.42
N PHE A 60 2.98 -7.15 -13.60
CA PHE A 60 2.06 -6.17 -14.16
C PHE A 60 0.65 -6.76 -14.33
N VAL A 61 0.55 -7.96 -14.93
CA VAL A 61 -0.73 -8.65 -15.10
C VAL A 61 -1.32 -9.03 -13.74
N ALA A 62 -0.52 -9.58 -12.83
CA ALA A 62 -0.93 -9.91 -11.46
C ALA A 62 -1.49 -8.68 -10.73
N THR A 63 -0.84 -7.52 -10.89
CA THR A 63 -1.30 -6.26 -10.31
C THR A 63 -2.68 -5.85 -10.83
N CYS A 64 -2.86 -5.82 -12.15
CA CYS A 64 -4.15 -5.47 -12.76
C CYS A 64 -5.27 -6.41 -12.33
N LEU A 65 -5.01 -7.72 -12.30
CA LEU A 65 -6.00 -8.72 -11.89
C LEU A 65 -6.31 -8.66 -10.39
N ALA A 66 -5.30 -8.48 -9.53
CA ALA A 66 -5.49 -8.36 -8.09
C ALA A 66 -6.34 -7.14 -7.74
N VAL A 67 -6.06 -5.99 -8.37
CA VAL A 67 -6.88 -4.78 -8.24
C VAL A 67 -8.31 -5.03 -8.71
N ALA A 68 -8.48 -5.67 -9.87
CA ALA A 68 -9.81 -5.96 -10.40
C ALA A 68 -10.60 -6.86 -9.45
N ILE A 69 -10.02 -7.96 -8.97
CA ILE A 69 -10.67 -8.87 -8.02
C ILE A 69 -11.02 -8.13 -6.72
N GLY A 70 -10.06 -7.44 -6.11
CA GLY A 70 -10.27 -6.70 -4.87
C GLY A 70 -11.37 -5.65 -4.98
N CYS A 71 -11.33 -4.84 -6.05
CA CYS A 71 -12.33 -3.81 -6.31
C CYS A 71 -13.71 -4.38 -6.65
N LEU A 72 -13.79 -5.51 -7.37
CA LEU A 72 -15.07 -6.20 -7.63
C LEU A 72 -15.68 -6.75 -6.34
N VAL A 73 -14.88 -7.41 -5.50
CA VAL A 73 -15.36 -7.94 -4.22
C VAL A 73 -15.77 -6.79 -3.28
N MET A 74 -14.99 -5.71 -3.20
CA MET A 74 -15.35 -4.52 -2.42
C MET A 74 -16.64 -3.87 -2.93
N GLY A 75 -16.76 -3.74 -4.26
CA GLY A 75 -17.91 -3.10 -4.88
C GLY A 75 -19.19 -3.90 -4.76
N LEU A 76 -19.14 -5.21 -5.03
CA LEU A 76 -20.33 -6.06 -5.10
C LEU A 76 -20.77 -6.59 -3.73
N ILE A 77 -19.83 -6.91 -2.83
CA ILE A 77 -20.14 -7.51 -1.53
C ILE A 77 -20.27 -6.45 -0.43
N ALA A 78 -19.31 -5.53 -0.34
CA ALA A 78 -19.33 -4.49 0.68
C ALA A 78 -20.12 -3.23 0.24
N ASN A 79 -20.26 -3.02 -1.04
CA ASN A 79 -20.88 -1.84 -1.66
C ASN A 79 -20.28 -0.53 -1.15
N TYR A 80 -18.93 -0.43 -1.17
CA TYR A 80 -18.20 0.77 -0.79
C TYR A 80 -17.43 1.37 -1.98
N PRO A 81 -17.34 2.73 -2.08
CA PRO A 81 -16.59 3.41 -3.14
C PRO A 81 -15.08 3.42 -2.86
N ILE A 82 -14.54 2.28 -2.48
CA ILE A 82 -13.14 2.13 -2.06
C ILE A 82 -12.45 1.12 -2.95
N ALA A 83 -11.39 1.54 -3.61
CA ALA A 83 -10.55 0.71 -4.44
C ALA A 83 -9.44 0.04 -3.60
N LEU A 84 -9.04 -1.16 -4.03
CA LEU A 84 -7.93 -1.91 -3.45
C LEU A 84 -6.84 -2.09 -4.51
N ALA A 85 -5.59 -2.02 -4.07
CA ALA A 85 -4.43 -2.31 -4.91
C ALA A 85 -3.24 -2.73 -4.04
N PRO A 86 -2.13 -3.27 -4.62
CA PRO A 86 -0.93 -3.59 -3.88
C PRO A 86 -0.42 -2.41 -3.06
N GLY A 87 -0.29 -2.60 -1.74
CA GLY A 87 0.08 -1.56 -0.80
C GLY A 87 1.56 -1.17 -0.93
N MET A 88 1.86 0.12 -1.17
CA MET A 88 3.23 0.56 -1.43
C MET A 88 4.21 0.26 -0.28
N GLY A 89 3.78 0.44 0.97
CA GLY A 89 4.59 0.11 2.13
C GLY A 89 4.90 -1.38 2.22
N LEU A 90 3.92 -2.22 1.92
CA LEU A 90 4.06 -3.69 1.94
C LEU A 90 4.87 -4.20 0.74
N ASN A 91 4.76 -3.55 -0.43
CA ASN A 91 5.63 -3.84 -1.58
C ASN A 91 7.09 -3.59 -1.23
N ALA A 92 7.37 -2.45 -0.59
CA ALA A 92 8.71 -2.10 -0.15
C ALA A 92 9.22 -3.06 0.94
N TYR A 93 8.38 -3.44 1.90
CA TYR A 93 8.72 -4.45 2.90
C TYR A 93 9.02 -5.80 2.26
N PHE A 94 8.17 -6.26 1.33
CA PHE A 94 8.36 -7.49 0.57
C PHE A 94 9.71 -7.49 -0.15
N THR A 95 9.97 -6.45 -0.94
CA THR A 95 11.15 -6.38 -1.80
C THR A 95 12.42 -6.12 -1.01
N TYR A 96 12.46 -5.02 -0.27
CA TYR A 96 13.72 -4.52 0.29
C TYR A 96 14.07 -5.16 1.64
N SER A 97 13.08 -5.38 2.50
CA SER A 97 13.34 -5.99 3.81
C SER A 97 13.40 -7.51 3.72
N VAL A 98 12.37 -8.14 3.14
CA VAL A 98 12.26 -9.61 3.16
C VAL A 98 13.14 -10.25 2.08
N CYS A 99 12.95 -9.88 0.81
CA CYS A 99 13.68 -10.56 -0.26
C CYS A 99 15.15 -10.13 -0.32
N LEU A 100 15.44 -8.83 -0.41
CA LEU A 100 16.80 -8.34 -0.58
C LEU A 100 17.57 -8.26 0.75
N GLY A 101 16.91 -7.84 1.83
CA GLY A 101 17.55 -7.66 3.13
C GLY A 101 17.80 -8.98 3.86
N MET A 102 16.80 -9.87 3.93
CA MET A 102 16.91 -11.17 4.61
C MET A 102 17.34 -12.31 3.67
N GLY A 103 17.46 -12.05 2.35
CA GLY A 103 17.82 -13.07 1.36
C GLY A 103 16.74 -14.14 1.13
N VAL A 104 15.48 -13.84 1.45
CA VAL A 104 14.34 -14.78 1.28
C VAL A 104 13.92 -14.81 -0.19
N PRO A 105 13.81 -16.00 -0.81
CA PRO A 105 13.27 -16.12 -2.16
C PRO A 105 11.88 -15.49 -2.26
N TRP A 106 11.59 -14.79 -3.37
CA TRP A 106 10.30 -14.13 -3.55
C TRP A 106 9.10 -15.11 -3.51
N GLN A 107 9.30 -16.36 -3.89
CA GLN A 107 8.29 -17.42 -3.82
C GLN A 107 7.88 -17.69 -2.36
N THR A 108 8.86 -17.77 -1.47
CA THR A 108 8.62 -17.94 -0.03
C THR A 108 8.03 -16.67 0.59
N ALA A 109 8.45 -15.50 0.14
CA ALA A 109 7.85 -14.23 0.55
C ALA A 109 6.37 -14.12 0.11
N LEU A 110 6.01 -14.59 -1.11
CA LEU A 110 4.61 -14.68 -1.55
C LEU A 110 3.80 -15.67 -0.68
N ALA A 111 4.39 -16.81 -0.29
CA ALA A 111 3.75 -17.74 0.63
C ALA A 111 3.48 -17.08 2.00
N ALA A 112 4.41 -16.25 2.49
CA ALA A 112 4.20 -15.49 3.73
C ALA A 112 3.05 -14.49 3.61
N VAL A 113 2.95 -13.76 2.49
CA VAL A 113 1.81 -12.85 2.20
C VAL A 113 0.51 -13.64 2.12
N PHE A 114 0.50 -14.78 1.45
CA PHE A 114 -0.68 -15.65 1.32
C PHE A 114 -1.19 -16.13 2.68
N ILE A 115 -0.30 -16.64 3.54
CA ILE A 115 -0.65 -17.08 4.90
C ILE A 115 -1.12 -15.90 5.75
N SER A 116 -0.46 -14.74 5.66
CA SER A 116 -0.93 -13.51 6.32
C SER A 116 -2.36 -13.15 5.89
N GLY A 117 -2.65 -13.21 4.59
CA GLY A 117 -3.99 -12.99 4.05
C GLY A 117 -5.03 -14.01 4.56
N LEU A 118 -4.67 -15.29 4.67
CA LEU A 118 -5.55 -16.33 5.25
C LEU A 118 -5.83 -16.09 6.73
N ILE A 119 -4.80 -15.72 7.51
CA ILE A 119 -4.97 -15.34 8.92
C ILE A 119 -5.91 -14.13 9.02
N PHE A 120 -5.70 -13.13 8.15
CA PHE A 120 -6.53 -11.93 8.11
C PHE A 120 -7.99 -12.26 7.74
N LEU A 121 -8.19 -13.16 6.77
CA LEU A 121 -9.51 -13.66 6.40
C LEU A 121 -10.19 -14.37 7.58
N ALA A 122 -9.49 -15.27 8.25
CA ALA A 122 -10.02 -16.00 9.41
C ALA A 122 -10.43 -15.04 10.55
N ILE A 123 -9.56 -14.08 10.88
CA ILE A 123 -9.83 -13.08 11.93
C ILE A 123 -10.96 -12.12 11.55
N SER A 124 -11.19 -11.87 10.26
CA SER A 124 -12.28 -11.00 9.78
C SER A 124 -13.67 -11.56 10.11
N PHE A 125 -13.81 -12.88 10.30
CA PHE A 125 -15.03 -13.52 10.77
C PHE A 125 -15.18 -13.49 12.30
N LEU A 126 -14.08 -13.33 13.04
CA LEU A 126 -14.05 -13.31 14.50
C LEU A 126 -14.18 -11.87 15.02
N LYS A 127 -14.82 -11.69 16.21
CA LYS A 127 -14.90 -10.38 16.87
C LYS A 127 -13.55 -9.89 17.45
N ILE A 128 -12.51 -10.71 17.37
CA ILE A 128 -11.19 -10.49 17.97
C ILE A 128 -10.47 -9.29 17.30
N ARG A 129 -10.79 -8.98 16.04
CA ARG A 129 -10.12 -7.92 15.29
C ARG A 129 -10.28 -6.54 15.91
N GLU A 130 -11.49 -6.15 16.31
CA GLU A 130 -11.70 -4.86 16.99
C GLU A 130 -10.85 -4.76 18.27
N ALA A 131 -10.69 -5.89 18.97
CA ALA A 131 -9.83 -5.96 20.14
C ALA A 131 -8.34 -5.78 19.79
N ILE A 132 -7.86 -6.37 18.68
CA ILE A 132 -6.46 -6.22 18.23
C ILE A 132 -6.19 -4.78 17.78
N VAL A 133 -7.07 -4.21 16.95
CA VAL A 133 -6.91 -2.83 16.45
C VAL A 133 -6.92 -1.83 17.60
N ASN A 134 -7.82 -2.03 18.59
CA ASN A 134 -7.92 -1.13 19.74
C ASN A 134 -6.82 -1.37 20.80
N ALA A 135 -6.16 -2.52 20.74
CA ALA A 135 -5.08 -2.88 21.67
C ALA A 135 -3.74 -2.22 21.35
N ILE A 136 -3.59 -1.58 20.18
CA ILE A 136 -2.33 -0.91 19.85
C ILE A 136 -2.48 0.60 20.05
N PRO A 137 -1.53 1.23 20.76
CA PRO A 137 -1.53 2.67 21.00
C PRO A 137 -1.58 3.48 19.71
N MET A 138 -2.33 4.57 19.71
CA MET A 138 -2.48 5.43 18.53
C MET A 138 -1.15 6.03 18.09
N SER A 139 -0.27 6.37 19.02
CA SER A 139 1.08 6.86 18.74
C SER A 139 1.90 5.88 17.89
N LEU A 140 1.89 4.59 18.24
CA LEU A 140 2.58 3.56 17.46
C LEU A 140 1.94 3.35 16.07
N LYS A 141 0.62 3.44 15.95
CA LYS A 141 -0.06 3.35 14.64
C LYS A 141 0.40 4.46 13.70
N PHE A 142 0.40 5.70 14.17
CA PHE A 142 0.86 6.84 13.38
C PHE A 142 2.37 6.79 13.10
N ALA A 143 3.15 6.31 14.07
CA ALA A 143 4.58 6.13 13.91
C ALA A 143 4.93 5.09 12.84
N ILE A 144 4.20 3.96 12.78
CA ILE A 144 4.37 2.94 11.74
C ILE A 144 4.12 3.56 10.36
N GLY A 145 3.01 4.27 10.18
CA GLY A 145 2.72 4.96 8.91
C GLY A 145 3.80 5.98 8.52
N GLY A 146 4.24 6.81 9.46
CA GLY A 146 5.30 7.80 9.26
C GLY A 146 6.65 7.15 8.93
N GLY A 147 7.00 6.07 9.64
CA GLY A 147 8.23 5.31 9.41
C GLY A 147 8.27 4.65 8.04
N ILE A 148 7.16 4.03 7.61
CA ILE A 148 7.01 3.49 6.24
C ILE A 148 7.16 4.62 5.21
N GLY A 149 6.57 5.79 5.46
CA GLY A 149 6.70 6.96 4.58
C GLY A 149 8.16 7.41 4.42
N LEU A 150 8.92 7.49 5.51
CA LEU A 150 10.37 7.80 5.45
C LEU A 150 11.19 6.69 4.79
N PHE A 151 10.82 5.43 5.01
CA PHE A 151 11.46 4.30 4.33
C PHE A 151 11.27 4.38 2.81
N LEU A 152 10.04 4.64 2.35
CA LEU A 152 9.75 4.85 0.92
C LEU A 152 10.51 6.05 0.35
N ALA A 153 10.65 7.13 1.12
CA ALA A 153 11.43 8.29 0.71
C ALA A 153 12.91 7.92 0.52
N LEU A 154 13.50 7.15 1.43
CA LEU A 154 14.89 6.67 1.29
C LEU A 154 15.07 5.80 0.04
N VAL A 155 14.15 4.85 -0.19
CA VAL A 155 14.15 4.01 -1.39
C VAL A 155 14.05 4.85 -2.66
N ALA A 156 13.14 5.82 -2.69
CA ALA A 156 12.95 6.73 -3.83
C ALA A 156 14.22 7.54 -4.12
N LEU A 157 14.82 8.13 -3.08
CA LEU A 157 16.04 8.92 -3.20
C LEU A 157 17.24 8.09 -3.68
N LYS A 158 17.33 6.83 -3.23
CA LYS A 158 18.34 5.87 -3.70
C LYS A 158 18.11 5.50 -5.16
N ASN A 159 16.89 5.11 -5.54
CA ASN A 159 16.57 4.65 -6.89
C ASN A 159 16.64 5.79 -7.94
N SER A 160 16.46 7.03 -7.52
CA SER A 160 16.68 8.21 -8.38
C SER A 160 18.16 8.62 -8.51
N GLY A 161 19.05 8.08 -7.68
CA GLY A 161 20.45 8.48 -7.61
C GLY A 161 20.69 9.82 -6.91
N ILE A 162 19.67 10.40 -6.25
CA ILE A 162 19.80 11.62 -5.44
C ILE A 162 20.64 11.34 -4.21
N ILE A 163 20.44 10.17 -3.59
CA ILE A 163 21.25 9.68 -2.48
C ILE A 163 22.01 8.42 -2.95
N VAL A 164 23.29 8.37 -2.62
CA VAL A 164 24.20 7.26 -2.93
C VAL A 164 24.91 6.77 -1.69
N ALA A 165 25.41 5.53 -1.72
CA ALA A 165 26.22 4.98 -0.65
C ALA A 165 27.52 5.79 -0.47
N ASN A 166 27.87 6.09 0.78
CA ASN A 166 29.10 6.76 1.14
C ASN A 166 29.77 5.98 2.29
N PRO A 167 31.00 5.47 2.12
CA PRO A 167 31.68 4.67 3.15
C PRO A 167 31.91 5.41 4.47
N ALA A 168 32.02 6.74 4.45
CA ALA A 168 32.28 7.52 5.65
C ALA A 168 31.01 7.92 6.42
N THR A 169 29.91 8.18 5.71
CA THR A 169 28.67 8.73 6.27
C THR A 169 27.45 7.84 6.04
N LEU A 170 27.64 6.61 5.53
CA LEU A 170 26.66 5.63 5.08
C LEU A 170 25.93 6.09 3.82
N VAL A 171 25.44 7.31 3.79
CA VAL A 171 24.75 7.92 2.64
C VAL A 171 25.33 9.30 2.35
N GLY A 172 25.33 9.68 1.09
CA GLY A 172 25.76 11.00 0.61
C GLY A 172 24.92 11.49 -0.55
N LEU A 173 25.07 12.75 -0.90
CA LEU A 173 24.41 13.33 -2.06
C LEU A 173 25.09 12.77 -3.34
N GLY A 174 24.27 12.28 -4.27
CA GLY A 174 24.72 11.82 -5.58
C GLY A 174 25.08 12.99 -6.52
N ASP A 175 25.46 12.65 -7.73
CA ASP A 175 25.75 13.65 -8.76
C ASP A 175 24.46 14.25 -9.30
N ILE A 176 24.10 15.44 -8.81
CA ILE A 176 22.88 16.16 -9.20
C ILE A 176 22.90 16.57 -10.70
N LYS A 177 24.08 16.60 -11.33
CA LYS A 177 24.19 16.98 -12.76
C LYS A 177 23.79 15.86 -13.70
N GLN A 178 23.64 14.64 -13.20
CA GLN A 178 23.16 13.52 -14.02
C GLN A 178 21.75 13.76 -14.55
N PRO A 179 21.51 13.55 -15.85
CA PRO A 179 20.19 13.78 -16.46
C PRO A 179 19.06 13.01 -15.78
N THR A 180 19.31 11.78 -15.32
CA THR A 180 18.32 10.95 -14.62
C THR A 180 17.92 11.54 -13.26
N VAL A 181 18.89 12.11 -12.52
CA VAL A 181 18.66 12.78 -11.23
C VAL A 181 17.85 14.05 -11.44
N LEU A 182 18.24 14.88 -12.44
CA LEU A 182 17.50 16.11 -12.76
C LEU A 182 16.06 15.82 -13.20
N LEU A 183 15.86 14.79 -14.01
CA LEU A 183 14.51 14.36 -14.42
C LEU A 183 13.67 13.87 -13.23
N SER A 184 14.27 13.17 -12.28
CA SER A 184 13.58 12.76 -11.04
C SER A 184 13.18 13.98 -10.21
N LEU A 185 14.07 14.94 -10.01
CA LEU A 185 13.75 16.18 -9.30
C LEU A 185 12.64 16.98 -9.99
N LEU A 186 12.71 17.10 -11.33
CA LEU A 186 11.67 17.73 -12.12
C LEU A 186 10.34 17.00 -11.97
N GLY A 187 10.33 15.66 -12.02
CA GLY A 187 9.15 14.84 -11.83
C GLY A 187 8.51 15.06 -10.47
N PHE A 188 9.31 15.13 -9.41
CA PHE A 188 8.80 15.43 -8.07
C PHE A 188 8.18 16.83 -7.98
N LEU A 189 8.86 17.84 -8.51
CA LEU A 189 8.33 19.20 -8.56
C LEU A 189 7.01 19.27 -9.34
N MET A 190 6.92 18.57 -10.48
CA MET A 190 5.69 18.49 -11.26
C MET A 190 4.54 17.88 -10.45
N ILE A 191 4.78 16.78 -9.72
CA ILE A 191 3.76 16.16 -8.88
C ILE A 191 3.27 17.16 -7.83
N VAL A 192 4.17 17.82 -7.11
CA VAL A 192 3.83 18.79 -6.05
C VAL A 192 3.02 19.96 -6.59
N VAL A 193 3.46 20.56 -7.71
CA VAL A 193 2.76 21.68 -8.35
C VAL A 193 1.36 21.26 -8.84
N MET A 194 1.27 20.15 -9.57
CA MET A 194 -0.01 19.66 -10.06
C MET A 194 -0.95 19.26 -8.91
N HIS A 195 -0.42 18.69 -7.83
CA HIS A 195 -1.20 18.35 -6.64
C HIS A 195 -1.74 19.62 -5.95
N HIS A 196 -0.93 20.68 -5.84
CA HIS A 196 -1.36 21.98 -5.31
C HIS A 196 -2.55 22.54 -6.11
N PHE A 197 -2.51 22.46 -7.43
CA PHE A 197 -3.61 22.87 -8.32
C PHE A 197 -4.75 21.84 -8.39
N ARG A 198 -4.72 20.80 -7.58
CA ARG A 198 -5.74 19.73 -7.52
C ARG A 198 -5.95 19.03 -8.87
N ILE A 199 -4.91 18.92 -9.68
CA ILE A 199 -4.96 18.18 -10.95
C ILE A 199 -5.04 16.68 -10.62
N ARG A 200 -6.12 16.05 -11.07
CA ARG A 200 -6.34 14.60 -10.89
C ARG A 200 -5.32 13.83 -11.73
N GLY A 201 -4.71 12.79 -11.14
CA GLY A 201 -3.69 12.01 -11.81
C GLY A 201 -2.31 12.68 -11.90
N ALA A 202 -2.00 13.65 -11.03
CA ALA A 202 -0.71 14.34 -10.99
C ALA A 202 0.47 13.37 -11.04
N ILE A 203 0.41 12.26 -10.31
CA ILE A 203 1.48 11.25 -10.25
C ILE A 203 1.67 10.59 -11.62
N ILE A 204 0.62 10.04 -12.21
CA ILE A 204 0.73 9.35 -13.52
C ILE A 204 1.12 10.29 -14.64
N ILE A 205 0.60 11.52 -14.64
CA ILE A 205 0.99 12.54 -15.63
C ILE A 205 2.50 12.84 -15.54
N SER A 206 3.01 13.03 -14.32
CA SER A 206 4.45 13.26 -14.13
C SER A 206 5.28 12.07 -14.62
N ILE A 207 4.91 10.84 -14.27
CA ILE A 207 5.61 9.64 -14.74
C ILE A 207 5.66 9.60 -16.27
N LEU A 208 4.52 9.80 -16.93
CA LEU A 208 4.45 9.76 -18.40
C LEU A 208 5.25 10.89 -19.06
N VAL A 209 5.20 12.11 -18.53
CA VAL A 209 5.97 13.24 -19.05
C VAL A 209 7.47 13.00 -18.90
N ILE A 210 7.93 12.57 -17.72
CA ILE A 210 9.36 12.27 -17.50
C ILE A 210 9.80 11.10 -18.39
N THR A 211 8.97 10.08 -18.56
CA THR A 211 9.25 8.96 -19.48
C THR A 211 9.37 9.46 -20.93
N ALA A 212 8.46 10.32 -21.39
CA ALA A 212 8.54 10.89 -22.72
C ALA A 212 9.83 11.71 -22.91
N ILE A 213 10.15 12.61 -21.98
CA ILE A 213 11.40 13.41 -22.04
C ILE A 213 12.61 12.50 -22.06
N SER A 214 12.68 11.48 -21.20
CA SER A 214 13.80 10.55 -21.13
C SER A 214 13.96 9.73 -22.43
N THR A 215 12.85 9.37 -23.06
CA THR A 215 12.86 8.69 -24.37
C THR A 215 13.43 9.60 -25.46
N PHE A 216 13.01 10.87 -25.53
CA PHE A 216 13.57 11.84 -26.47
C PHE A 216 15.06 12.11 -26.22
N MET A 217 15.52 12.03 -24.99
CA MET A 217 16.94 12.13 -24.63
C MET A 217 17.74 10.83 -24.90
N GLY A 218 17.09 9.75 -25.32
CA GLY A 218 17.74 8.46 -25.57
C GLY A 218 18.15 7.71 -24.28
N LEU A 219 17.59 8.07 -23.12
CA LEU A 219 17.93 7.46 -21.81
C LEU A 219 17.17 6.15 -21.55
N ASN A 220 16.08 5.91 -22.27
CA ASN A 220 15.30 4.68 -22.22
C ASN A 220 14.71 4.33 -23.59
N GLN A 221 14.27 3.08 -23.75
CA GLN A 221 13.63 2.59 -24.97
C GLN A 221 12.12 2.60 -24.84
N PHE A 222 11.43 3.18 -25.80
CA PHE A 222 9.99 3.13 -25.90
C PHE A 222 9.55 1.81 -26.56
N LYS A 223 8.75 1.00 -25.86
CA LYS A 223 8.30 -0.32 -26.32
C LYS A 223 6.91 -0.31 -26.98
N GLY A 224 6.27 0.86 -27.06
CA GLY A 224 4.92 1.03 -27.58
C GLY A 224 3.91 1.38 -26.50
N VAL A 225 2.67 1.67 -26.93
CA VAL A 225 1.56 2.03 -26.02
C VAL A 225 0.70 0.82 -25.74
N VAL A 226 0.28 0.09 -26.77
CA VAL A 226 -0.64 -1.05 -26.70
C VAL A 226 0.06 -2.28 -27.29
N GLY A 227 -0.15 -3.42 -26.69
CA GLY A 227 0.41 -4.69 -27.16
C GLY A 227 -0.28 -5.90 -26.56
N GLU A 228 0.32 -7.06 -26.76
CA GLU A 228 -0.17 -8.31 -26.18
C GLU A 228 -0.05 -8.31 -24.67
N ILE A 229 -1.01 -9.00 -24.02
CA ILE A 229 -1.00 -9.16 -22.56
C ILE A 229 0.13 -10.15 -22.21
N PRO A 230 1.09 -9.76 -21.34
CA PRO A 230 2.14 -10.65 -20.89
C PRO A 230 1.59 -11.91 -20.21
N SER A 231 2.36 -13.00 -20.27
CA SER A 231 1.98 -14.23 -19.58
C SER A 231 2.04 -14.04 -18.06
N LEU A 232 1.02 -14.52 -17.37
CA LEU A 232 0.98 -14.58 -15.91
C LEU A 232 1.75 -15.80 -15.34
N ALA A 233 2.02 -16.82 -16.17
CA ALA A 233 2.58 -18.10 -15.75
C ALA A 233 3.86 -18.00 -14.89
N PRO A 234 4.78 -17.04 -15.11
CA PRO A 234 6.00 -16.93 -14.30
C PRO A 234 5.75 -16.65 -12.81
N THR A 235 4.60 -16.07 -12.44
CA THR A 235 4.30 -15.71 -11.05
C THR A 235 3.06 -16.40 -10.47
N PHE A 236 2.20 -16.95 -11.33
CA PHE A 236 0.94 -17.57 -10.92
C PHE A 236 1.18 -18.86 -10.11
N LEU A 237 0.69 -18.87 -8.86
CA LEU A 237 0.81 -19.99 -7.92
C LEU A 237 2.25 -20.46 -7.68
N GLN A 238 3.22 -19.57 -7.81
CA GLN A 238 4.64 -19.86 -7.57
C GLN A 238 5.05 -19.74 -6.09
N MET A 239 4.09 -19.83 -5.19
CA MET A 239 4.34 -19.77 -3.75
C MET A 239 5.08 -21.03 -3.28
N ASP A 240 6.19 -20.81 -2.55
CA ASP A 240 6.96 -21.88 -1.91
C ASP A 240 6.71 -21.85 -0.39
N PHE A 241 6.19 -22.96 0.13
CA PHE A 241 5.89 -23.12 1.57
C PHE A 241 7.01 -23.85 2.33
N GLU A 242 8.07 -24.28 1.64
CA GLU A 242 9.23 -24.92 2.31
C GLU A 242 9.94 -23.88 3.20
N GLY A 243 10.22 -24.27 4.42
CA GLY A 243 10.91 -23.39 5.38
C GLY A 243 10.09 -22.21 5.93
N LEU A 244 8.83 -22.04 5.50
CA LEU A 244 7.99 -20.91 5.90
C LEU A 244 7.75 -20.81 7.42
N PHE A 245 7.80 -21.93 8.12
CA PHE A 245 7.55 -21.97 9.56
C PHE A 245 8.83 -21.85 10.41
N THR A 246 9.89 -21.29 9.87
CA THR A 246 11.05 -20.84 10.66
C THR A 246 10.68 -19.62 11.50
N ALA A 247 11.35 -19.42 12.63
CA ALA A 247 11.02 -18.32 13.55
C ALA A 247 11.14 -16.94 12.88
N SER A 248 12.11 -16.76 11.95
CA SER A 248 12.27 -15.50 11.21
C SER A 248 11.10 -15.24 10.26
N LEU A 249 10.63 -16.26 9.53
CA LEU A 249 9.52 -16.12 8.57
C LEU A 249 8.16 -16.03 9.26
N ILE A 250 7.97 -16.63 10.43
CA ILE A 250 6.80 -16.37 11.28
C ILE A 250 6.75 -14.88 11.66
N GLY A 251 7.90 -14.28 11.98
CA GLY A 251 7.99 -12.84 12.20
C GLY A 251 7.59 -12.01 10.96
N VAL A 252 8.00 -12.43 9.76
CA VAL A 252 7.63 -11.79 8.49
C VAL A 252 6.12 -11.88 8.26
N ILE A 253 5.50 -13.06 8.43
CA ILE A 253 4.04 -13.25 8.33
C ILE A 253 3.31 -12.32 9.30
N PHE A 254 3.80 -12.23 10.53
CA PHE A 254 3.20 -11.38 11.55
C PHE A 254 3.29 -9.89 11.20
N VAL A 255 4.41 -9.44 10.63
CA VAL A 255 4.56 -8.04 10.18
C VAL A 255 3.62 -7.75 9.02
N PHE A 256 3.53 -8.62 8.00
CA PHE A 256 2.54 -8.46 6.93
C PHE A 256 1.14 -8.32 7.51
N PHE A 257 0.76 -9.24 8.39
CA PHE A 257 -0.56 -9.20 9.04
C PHE A 257 -0.81 -7.90 9.81
N LEU A 258 0.14 -7.45 10.63
CA LEU A 258 -0.02 -6.22 11.41
C LEU A 258 -0.12 -4.98 10.53
N VAL A 259 0.78 -4.84 9.55
CA VAL A 259 0.79 -3.67 8.67
C VAL A 259 -0.48 -3.63 7.83
N ASP A 260 -0.90 -4.77 7.25
CA ASP A 260 -2.18 -4.89 6.54
C ASP A 260 -3.37 -4.49 7.41
N LEU A 261 -3.39 -4.99 8.64
CA LEU A 261 -4.48 -4.71 9.57
C LEU A 261 -4.64 -3.21 9.86
N PHE A 262 -3.52 -2.50 10.03
CA PHE A 262 -3.54 -1.06 10.37
C PHE A 262 -3.79 -0.20 9.15
N ASP A 263 -3.11 -0.47 8.06
CA ASP A 263 -3.27 0.27 6.82
C ASP A 263 -4.71 0.16 6.31
N SER A 264 -5.23 -1.06 6.23
CA SER A 264 -6.60 -1.33 5.80
C SER A 264 -7.64 -0.69 6.72
N THR A 265 -7.48 -0.83 8.04
CA THR A 265 -8.46 -0.26 8.97
C THR A 265 -8.42 1.27 8.95
N GLY A 266 -7.23 1.85 8.96
CA GLY A 266 -7.04 3.30 8.90
C GLY A 266 -7.64 3.91 7.64
N THR A 267 -7.32 3.33 6.49
CA THR A 267 -7.81 3.80 5.18
C THR A 267 -9.32 3.60 5.03
N LEU A 268 -9.85 2.42 5.38
CA LEU A 268 -11.29 2.17 5.33
C LEU A 268 -12.08 3.18 6.17
N VAL A 269 -11.66 3.43 7.41
CA VAL A 269 -12.33 4.40 8.29
C VAL A 269 -12.15 5.82 7.77
N GLY A 270 -10.94 6.22 7.39
CA GLY A 270 -10.64 7.56 6.91
C GLY A 270 -11.39 7.93 5.63
N VAL A 271 -11.41 7.05 4.63
CA VAL A 271 -12.15 7.28 3.37
C VAL A 271 -13.66 7.25 3.63
N SER A 272 -14.15 6.31 4.45
CA SER A 272 -15.59 6.21 4.77
C SER A 272 -16.08 7.40 5.58
N HIS A 273 -15.28 7.98 6.46
CA HIS A 273 -15.60 9.22 7.16
C HIS A 273 -15.80 10.38 6.16
N ARG A 274 -14.87 10.55 5.23
CA ARG A 274 -14.98 11.57 4.17
C ARG A 274 -16.17 11.34 3.25
N ALA A 275 -16.57 10.08 3.06
CA ALA A 275 -17.73 9.69 2.26
C ALA A 275 -19.08 9.91 3.00
N GLY A 276 -19.06 10.23 4.30
CA GLY A 276 -20.27 10.29 5.12
C GLY A 276 -20.96 8.93 5.31
N LEU A 277 -20.19 7.83 5.25
CA LEU A 277 -20.69 6.46 5.35
C LEU A 277 -20.63 5.90 6.78
N LEU A 278 -20.13 6.67 7.74
CA LEU A 278 -20.13 6.27 9.14
C LEU A 278 -21.52 6.50 9.77
N VAL A 279 -21.99 5.52 10.54
CA VAL A 279 -23.20 5.60 11.36
C VAL A 279 -22.75 5.44 12.81
N ASP A 280 -23.07 6.42 13.66
CA ASP A 280 -22.63 6.48 15.07
C ASP A 280 -21.11 6.25 15.24
N GLY A 281 -20.31 6.85 14.34
CA GLY A 281 -18.86 6.71 14.32
C GLY A 281 -18.32 5.34 13.88
N LYS A 282 -19.20 4.42 13.48
CA LYS A 282 -18.84 3.05 13.05
C LYS A 282 -19.14 2.85 11.57
N LEU A 283 -18.34 1.97 10.95
CA LEU A 283 -18.55 1.56 9.57
C LEU A 283 -19.54 0.38 9.50
N PRO A 284 -20.78 0.57 8.99
CA PRO A 284 -21.86 -0.43 9.13
C PRO A 284 -21.53 -1.81 8.54
N ARG A 285 -20.82 -1.83 7.41
CA ARG A 285 -20.47 -3.05 6.66
C ARG A 285 -18.99 -3.40 6.77
N LEU A 286 -18.33 -3.04 7.87
CA LEU A 286 -16.90 -3.25 8.09
C LEU A 286 -16.48 -4.70 7.82
N LYS A 287 -17.22 -5.69 8.34
CA LYS A 287 -16.92 -7.12 8.11
C LYS A 287 -16.85 -7.47 6.62
N LYS A 288 -17.75 -6.93 5.79
CA LYS A 288 -17.75 -7.17 4.34
C LYS A 288 -16.58 -6.49 3.65
N ALA A 289 -16.23 -5.26 4.07
CA ALA A 289 -15.07 -4.56 3.54
C ALA A 289 -13.77 -5.30 3.86
N LEU A 290 -13.66 -5.85 5.05
CA LEU A 290 -12.51 -6.62 5.49
C LEU A 290 -12.41 -8.00 4.83
N PHE A 291 -13.55 -8.61 4.53
CA PHE A 291 -13.59 -9.82 3.71
C PHE A 291 -13.09 -9.51 2.29
N ALA A 292 -13.51 -8.39 1.71
CA ALA A 292 -13.01 -7.97 0.40
C ALA A 292 -11.50 -7.74 0.39
N ASP A 293 -10.99 -7.07 1.41
CA ASP A 293 -9.58 -6.79 1.62
C ASP A 293 -8.75 -8.08 1.74
N SER A 294 -9.09 -8.95 2.70
CA SER A 294 -8.39 -10.23 2.87
C SER A 294 -8.48 -11.14 1.65
N THR A 295 -9.61 -11.12 0.92
CA THR A 295 -9.74 -11.86 -0.35
C THR A 295 -8.78 -11.32 -1.40
N ALA A 296 -8.63 -9.99 -1.47
CA ALA A 296 -7.70 -9.34 -2.39
C ALA A 296 -6.24 -9.69 -2.07
N ILE A 297 -5.85 -9.76 -0.77
CA ILE A 297 -4.52 -10.19 -0.34
C ILE A 297 -4.24 -11.62 -0.81
N VAL A 298 -5.14 -12.56 -0.50
CA VAL A 298 -4.98 -13.98 -0.87
C VAL A 298 -4.92 -14.14 -2.39
N ALA A 299 -5.82 -13.50 -3.13
CA ALA A 299 -5.84 -13.54 -4.59
C ALA A 299 -4.58 -12.89 -5.18
N GLY A 300 -4.14 -11.75 -4.66
CA GLY A 300 -2.93 -11.05 -5.09
C GLY A 300 -1.68 -11.92 -4.95
N ALA A 301 -1.49 -12.55 -3.79
CA ALA A 301 -0.37 -13.47 -3.56
C ALA A 301 -0.42 -14.69 -4.50
N ALA A 302 -1.60 -15.26 -4.73
CA ALA A 302 -1.77 -16.37 -5.68
C ALA A 302 -1.47 -15.97 -7.12
N LEU A 303 -1.78 -14.74 -7.53
CA LEU A 303 -1.46 -14.20 -8.86
C LEU A 303 0.02 -13.83 -9.01
N GLY A 304 0.73 -13.59 -7.90
CA GLY A 304 2.15 -13.19 -7.90
C GLY A 304 2.35 -11.70 -7.72
N THR A 305 1.56 -11.06 -6.87
CA THR A 305 1.83 -9.70 -6.38
C THR A 305 1.83 -9.68 -4.85
N SER A 306 2.38 -8.62 -4.25
CA SER A 306 2.41 -8.49 -2.79
C SER A 306 1.01 -8.16 -2.22
N SER A 307 0.94 -7.89 -0.92
CA SER A 307 -0.32 -7.64 -0.22
C SER A 307 -1.09 -6.45 -0.81
N THR A 308 -2.39 -6.63 -1.03
CA THR A 308 -3.31 -5.61 -1.52
C THR A 308 -4.06 -4.97 -0.35
N THR A 309 -4.19 -3.64 -0.37
CA THR A 309 -4.83 -2.85 0.69
C THR A 309 -5.82 -1.84 0.11
N PRO A 310 -6.79 -1.33 0.91
CA PRO A 310 -7.61 -0.19 0.51
C PRO A 310 -6.76 1.06 0.26
N TYR A 311 -7.04 1.76 -0.83
CA TYR A 311 -6.27 2.93 -1.25
C TYR A 311 -6.91 4.24 -0.78
N ILE A 312 -6.09 5.09 -0.16
CA ILE A 312 -6.51 6.41 0.33
C ILE A 312 -6.90 7.35 -0.83
N GLU A 313 -6.38 7.12 -2.03
CA GLU A 313 -6.73 7.81 -3.26
C GLU A 313 -8.22 7.67 -3.61
N SER A 314 -8.91 6.66 -3.07
CA SER A 314 -10.38 6.53 -3.15
C SER A 314 -11.10 7.76 -2.61
N ALA A 315 -10.48 8.52 -1.71
CA ALA A 315 -11.02 9.80 -1.24
C ALA A 315 -11.25 10.82 -2.38
N SER A 316 -10.49 10.72 -3.47
CA SER A 316 -10.67 11.57 -4.66
C SER A 316 -11.98 11.27 -5.40
N GLY A 317 -12.32 9.98 -5.54
CA GLY A 317 -13.61 9.56 -6.10
C GLY A 317 -14.78 9.89 -5.19
N VAL A 318 -14.60 9.71 -3.88
CA VAL A 318 -15.58 10.13 -2.87
C VAL A 318 -15.84 11.63 -2.95
N ALA A 319 -14.79 12.45 -3.10
CA ALA A 319 -14.90 13.89 -3.31
C ALA A 319 -15.60 14.26 -4.65
N ALA A 320 -15.50 13.37 -5.65
CA ALA A 320 -16.23 13.51 -6.92
C ALA A 320 -17.69 13.04 -6.84
N GLY A 321 -18.15 12.55 -5.69
CA GLY A 321 -19.53 12.14 -5.45
C GLY A 321 -19.75 10.63 -5.34
N GLY A 322 -18.74 9.79 -5.38
CA GLY A 322 -18.84 8.34 -5.18
C GLY A 322 -19.36 7.98 -3.79
N ARG A 323 -20.35 7.10 -3.72
CA ARG A 323 -21.00 6.68 -2.48
C ARG A 323 -21.25 5.18 -2.41
N THR A 324 -21.13 4.49 -3.53
CA THR A 324 -21.49 3.08 -3.65
C THR A 324 -20.36 2.24 -4.23
N GLY A 325 -20.52 0.93 -4.17
CA GLY A 325 -19.58 -0.02 -4.77
C GLY A 325 -19.44 0.07 -6.28
N LEU A 326 -20.36 0.74 -6.97
CA LEU A 326 -20.24 0.94 -8.40
C LEU A 326 -18.98 1.72 -8.78
N THR A 327 -18.58 2.69 -7.94
CA THR A 327 -17.27 3.38 -8.07
C THR A 327 -16.10 2.37 -8.13
N ALA A 328 -16.07 1.41 -7.22
CA ALA A 328 -15.00 0.39 -7.18
C ALA A 328 -15.08 -0.56 -8.40
N VAL A 329 -16.29 -0.94 -8.83
CA VAL A 329 -16.47 -1.76 -10.04
C VAL A 329 -15.94 -1.05 -11.28
N VAL A 330 -16.17 0.26 -11.42
CA VAL A 330 -15.60 1.05 -12.53
C VAL A 330 -14.07 1.03 -12.49
N VAL A 331 -13.47 1.18 -11.31
CA VAL A 331 -12.01 1.06 -11.15
C VAL A 331 -11.53 -0.31 -11.62
N ALA A 332 -12.20 -1.40 -11.21
CA ALA A 332 -11.87 -2.76 -11.64
C ALA A 332 -11.86 -2.90 -13.18
N CYS A 333 -12.91 -2.41 -13.85
CA CYS A 333 -13.02 -2.45 -15.31
C CYS A 333 -11.88 -1.66 -15.99
N LEU A 334 -11.50 -0.51 -15.43
CA LEU A 334 -10.41 0.30 -15.98
C LEU A 334 -9.06 -0.37 -15.81
N PHE A 335 -8.80 -1.03 -14.68
CA PHE A 335 -7.56 -1.82 -14.48
C PHE A 335 -7.50 -3.04 -15.41
N LEU A 336 -8.63 -3.70 -15.69
CA LEU A 336 -8.67 -4.77 -16.70
C LEU A 336 -8.37 -4.21 -18.10
N ALA A 337 -8.87 -3.03 -18.44
CA ALA A 337 -8.53 -2.38 -19.71
C ALA A 337 -7.03 -2.01 -19.79
N CYS A 338 -6.37 -1.72 -18.66
CA CYS A 338 -4.94 -1.44 -18.62
C CYS A 338 -4.06 -2.66 -18.96
N LEU A 339 -4.58 -3.89 -18.97
CA LEU A 339 -3.80 -5.08 -19.37
C LEU A 339 -3.15 -4.92 -20.75
N PHE A 340 -3.80 -4.20 -21.67
CA PHE A 340 -3.27 -3.94 -23.02
C PHE A 340 -2.17 -2.86 -23.03
N LEU A 341 -1.94 -2.14 -21.92
CA LEU A 341 -0.93 -1.08 -21.80
C LEU A 341 0.42 -1.59 -21.28
N ALA A 342 0.63 -2.91 -21.27
CA ALA A 342 1.88 -3.52 -20.79
C ALA A 342 3.15 -2.94 -21.45
N PRO A 343 3.22 -2.70 -22.79
CA PRO A 343 4.40 -2.10 -23.41
C PRO A 343 4.69 -0.68 -22.88
N LEU A 344 3.65 0.11 -22.63
CA LEU A 344 3.78 1.45 -22.06
C LEU A 344 4.35 1.36 -20.63
N ALA A 345 3.82 0.49 -19.78
CA ALA A 345 4.30 0.28 -18.42
C ALA A 345 5.79 -0.16 -18.41
N GLN A 346 6.17 -1.07 -19.31
CA GLN A 346 7.55 -1.51 -19.47
C GLN A 346 8.51 -0.48 -20.09
N SER A 347 7.98 0.61 -20.64
CA SER A 347 8.78 1.71 -21.18
C SER A 347 9.19 2.71 -20.09
N VAL A 348 8.59 2.64 -18.91
CA VAL A 348 8.82 3.60 -17.82
C VAL A 348 10.11 3.24 -17.06
N PRO A 349 11.12 4.11 -17.01
CA PRO A 349 12.35 3.86 -16.26
C PRO A 349 12.15 4.12 -14.76
N GLY A 350 12.93 3.44 -13.89
CA GLY A 350 12.82 3.53 -12.44
C GLY A 350 12.97 4.96 -11.90
N PHE A 351 13.85 5.78 -12.48
CA PHE A 351 14.02 7.17 -12.06
C PHE A 351 12.79 8.06 -12.36
N ALA A 352 11.90 7.66 -13.28
CA ALA A 352 10.64 8.37 -13.53
C ALA A 352 9.56 8.03 -12.50
N THR A 353 9.66 6.88 -11.81
CA THR A 353 8.71 6.46 -10.77
C THR A 353 9.17 6.83 -9.35
N ALA A 354 10.46 7.06 -9.14
CA ALA A 354 11.01 7.46 -7.85
C ALA A 354 10.31 8.70 -7.25
N PRO A 355 9.98 9.76 -8.05
CA PRO A 355 9.20 10.90 -7.58
C PRO A 355 7.84 10.54 -6.98
N ALA A 356 7.17 9.54 -7.55
CA ALA A 356 5.88 9.07 -7.05
C ALA A 356 6.02 8.43 -5.65
N LEU A 357 7.03 7.57 -5.47
CA LEU A 357 7.34 6.95 -4.16
C LEU A 357 7.68 8.01 -3.10
N LEU A 358 8.48 9.00 -3.48
CA LEU A 358 8.83 10.10 -2.59
C LEU A 358 7.58 10.89 -2.17
N PHE A 359 6.67 11.16 -3.11
CA PHE A 359 5.43 11.87 -2.83
C PHE A 359 4.47 11.05 -1.96
N VAL A 360 4.37 9.74 -2.18
CA VAL A 360 3.61 8.84 -1.29
C VAL A 360 4.18 8.89 0.12
N GLY A 361 5.51 8.91 0.28
CA GLY A 361 6.16 9.12 1.57
C GLY A 361 5.71 10.41 2.26
N VAL A 362 5.58 11.52 1.51
CA VAL A 362 5.05 12.80 2.04
C VAL A 362 3.60 12.65 2.53
N LEU A 363 2.76 11.90 1.83
CA LEU A 363 1.38 11.69 2.27
C LEU A 363 1.30 10.83 3.53
N MET A 364 2.14 9.80 3.63
CA MET A 364 2.14 8.88 4.78
C MET A 364 2.68 9.53 6.07
N ILE A 365 3.64 10.44 5.97
CA ILE A 365 4.23 11.11 7.13
C ILE A 365 3.23 12.07 7.82
N GLN A 366 2.16 12.49 7.17
CA GLN A 366 1.18 13.42 7.75
C GLN A 366 0.56 12.90 9.05
N GLY A 367 0.49 11.58 9.22
CA GLY A 367 -0.04 10.95 10.44
C GLY A 367 0.73 11.27 11.72
N ILE A 368 2.03 11.61 11.63
CA ILE A 368 2.86 11.85 12.81
C ILE A 368 2.43 13.09 13.61
N THR A 369 1.67 14.01 13.03
CA THR A 369 1.11 15.19 13.72
C THR A 369 0.08 14.82 14.77
N ASN A 370 -0.47 13.59 14.73
CA ASN A 370 -1.40 13.08 15.72
C ASN A 370 -0.74 12.34 16.88
N ILE A 371 0.59 12.27 16.90
CA ILE A 371 1.38 11.72 18.01
C ILE A 371 1.49 12.78 19.09
N ASP A 372 1.26 12.38 20.34
CA ASP A 372 1.52 13.25 21.50
C ASP A 372 3.04 13.32 21.75
N TRP A 373 3.65 14.38 21.22
CA TRP A 373 5.08 14.63 21.35
C TRP A 373 5.46 15.24 22.71
N GLU A 374 4.48 15.71 23.50
CA GLU A 374 4.71 16.25 24.84
C GLU A 374 4.85 15.12 25.89
N ASP A 375 4.10 14.00 25.74
CA ASP A 375 4.32 12.81 26.58
C ASP A 375 5.52 12.02 26.06
N ILE A 376 6.66 12.15 26.74
CA ILE A 376 7.91 11.46 26.39
C ILE A 376 7.73 9.93 26.32
N THR A 377 6.75 9.38 27.04
CA THR A 377 6.46 7.92 27.05
C THR A 377 5.70 7.45 25.80
N GLU A 378 5.15 8.38 25.03
CA GLU A 378 4.56 8.15 23.69
C GLU A 378 5.54 8.58 22.60
N ALA A 379 6.20 9.73 22.77
CA ALA A 379 7.08 10.35 21.79
C ALA A 379 8.32 9.50 21.47
N VAL A 380 9.01 8.98 22.50
CA VAL A 380 10.26 8.20 22.29
C VAL A 380 10.01 6.90 21.53
N PRO A 381 9.03 6.05 21.89
CA PRO A 381 8.73 4.86 21.10
C PRO A 381 8.31 5.17 19.66
N ALA A 382 7.52 6.23 19.47
CA ALA A 382 7.12 6.69 18.15
C ALA A 382 8.32 7.14 17.32
N PHE A 383 9.21 7.94 17.90
CA PHE A 383 10.44 8.38 17.25
C PHE A 383 11.33 7.20 16.84
N LEU A 384 11.55 6.25 17.74
CA LEU A 384 12.34 5.05 17.45
C LEU A 384 11.73 4.24 16.31
N THR A 385 10.39 4.05 16.31
CA THR A 385 9.70 3.38 15.21
C THR A 385 9.98 4.07 13.88
N ILE A 386 9.80 5.41 13.82
CA ILE A 386 9.95 6.21 12.61
C ILE A 386 11.37 6.18 12.07
N VAL A 387 12.36 6.30 12.96
CA VAL A 387 13.77 6.44 12.57
C VAL A 387 14.41 5.10 12.23
N PHE A 388 14.12 4.05 12.99
CA PHE A 388 14.74 2.75 12.72
C PHE A 388 14.34 2.16 11.36
N MET A 389 13.13 2.40 10.85
CA MET A 389 12.70 1.86 9.55
C MET A 389 13.66 2.25 8.41
N PRO A 390 13.93 3.52 8.13
CA PRO A 390 14.86 3.89 7.07
C PRO A 390 16.33 3.58 7.42
N PHE A 391 16.77 3.78 8.66
CA PHE A 391 18.18 3.63 9.02
C PHE A 391 18.62 2.17 9.17
N ALA A 392 17.75 1.26 9.63
CA ALA A 392 18.02 -0.17 9.62
C ALA A 392 17.65 -0.83 8.27
N TYR A 393 17.09 -0.05 7.33
CA TYR A 393 16.55 -0.55 6.06
C TYR A 393 15.53 -1.70 6.25
N SER A 394 14.77 -1.64 7.36
CA SER A 394 13.84 -2.69 7.79
C SER A 394 12.60 -2.11 8.50
N ILE A 395 11.44 -2.29 7.87
CA ILE A 395 10.15 -1.91 8.48
C ILE A 395 9.88 -2.75 9.73
N ALA A 396 10.24 -4.05 9.68
CA ALA A 396 10.05 -4.97 10.79
C ALA A 396 10.80 -4.55 12.05
N ASP A 397 12.08 -4.16 11.90
CA ASP A 397 12.91 -3.78 13.04
C ASP A 397 12.47 -2.43 13.62
N GLY A 398 11.99 -1.51 12.77
CA GLY A 398 11.38 -0.27 13.25
C GLY A 398 10.13 -0.52 14.10
N ILE A 399 9.24 -1.43 13.67
CA ILE A 399 8.07 -1.85 14.45
C ILE A 399 8.52 -2.49 15.77
N ALA A 400 9.49 -3.40 15.71
CA ALA A 400 10.02 -4.09 16.87
C ALA A 400 10.57 -3.11 17.93
N MET A 401 11.41 -2.16 17.51
CA MET A 401 11.98 -1.14 18.40
C MET A 401 10.90 -0.26 19.02
N GLY A 402 9.85 0.06 18.26
CA GLY A 402 8.70 0.80 18.77
C GLY A 402 7.96 0.07 19.88
N PHE A 403 7.58 -1.19 19.65
CA PHE A 403 6.85 -1.99 20.64
C PHE A 403 7.68 -2.30 21.89
N ILE A 404 8.95 -2.68 21.71
CA ILE A 404 9.86 -2.99 22.84
C ILE A 404 10.07 -1.73 23.69
N SER A 405 10.42 -0.60 23.07
CA SER A 405 10.66 0.65 23.80
C SER A 405 9.40 1.18 24.49
N TYR A 406 8.23 1.06 23.83
CA TYR A 406 6.94 1.45 24.43
C TYR A 406 6.68 0.65 25.71
N ALA A 407 6.77 -0.68 25.63
CA ALA A 407 6.55 -1.55 26.79
C ALA A 407 7.53 -1.25 27.92
N LEU A 408 8.83 -1.15 27.61
CA LEU A 408 9.87 -0.89 28.60
C LEU A 408 9.75 0.50 29.27
N ILE A 409 9.51 1.54 28.49
CA ILE A 409 9.38 2.91 29.03
C ILE A 409 8.13 3.00 29.93
N LYS A 410 6.99 2.45 29.49
CA LYS A 410 5.77 2.43 30.33
C LYS A 410 5.95 1.61 31.60
N LEU A 411 6.72 0.51 31.55
CA LEU A 411 7.05 -0.28 32.73
C LEU A 411 7.89 0.53 33.71
N LEU A 412 8.99 1.12 33.26
CA LEU A 412 9.95 1.85 34.09
C LEU A 412 9.38 3.16 34.64
N THR A 413 8.42 3.77 33.97
CA THR A 413 7.73 4.98 34.41
C THR A 413 6.49 4.73 35.27
N GLY A 414 6.23 3.47 35.67
CA GLY A 414 5.09 3.11 36.51
C GLY A 414 3.73 3.11 35.79
N LYS A 415 3.73 3.31 34.46
CA LYS A 415 2.53 3.32 33.61
C LYS A 415 2.20 1.92 33.00
N ALA A 416 2.77 0.82 33.53
CA ALA A 416 2.60 -0.53 32.97
C ALA A 416 1.13 -0.96 32.85
N LYS A 417 0.25 -0.52 33.74
CA LYS A 417 -1.19 -0.82 33.71
C LYS A 417 -1.94 -0.18 32.54
N THR A 418 -1.37 0.87 31.92
CA THR A 418 -1.97 1.53 30.75
C THR A 418 -1.64 0.82 29.45
N VAL A 419 -0.68 -0.10 29.46
CA VAL A 419 -0.22 -0.83 28.27
C VAL A 419 -1.16 -2.01 28.01
N PRO A 420 -1.78 -2.06 26.82
CA PRO A 420 -2.61 -3.20 26.45
C PRO A 420 -1.81 -4.51 26.43
N TYR A 421 -2.43 -5.62 26.82
CA TYR A 421 -1.78 -6.92 26.90
C TYR A 421 -1.15 -7.36 25.56
N MET A 422 -1.75 -6.99 24.42
CA MET A 422 -1.25 -7.32 23.10
C MET A 422 0.12 -6.66 22.82
N VAL A 423 0.33 -5.44 23.31
CA VAL A 423 1.63 -4.74 23.19
C VAL A 423 2.72 -5.51 23.92
N TRP A 424 2.41 -6.05 25.12
CA TRP A 424 3.34 -6.89 25.87
C TRP A 424 3.71 -8.17 25.14
N ILE A 425 2.71 -8.85 24.56
CA ILE A 425 2.93 -10.07 23.77
C ILE A 425 3.87 -9.78 22.60
N VAL A 426 3.57 -8.73 21.84
CA VAL A 426 4.36 -8.33 20.67
C VAL A 426 5.77 -7.92 21.08
N ALA A 427 5.92 -7.12 22.13
CA ALA A 427 7.24 -6.67 22.61
C ALA A 427 8.10 -7.85 23.09
N VAL A 428 7.52 -8.82 23.81
CA VAL A 428 8.23 -10.02 24.26
C VAL A 428 8.64 -10.90 23.07
N LEU A 429 7.76 -11.11 22.10
CA LEU A 429 8.08 -11.90 20.90
C LEU A 429 9.25 -11.29 20.11
N TRP A 430 9.25 -9.97 19.94
CA TRP A 430 10.36 -9.28 19.25
C TRP A 430 11.65 -9.28 20.07
N ALA A 431 11.56 -9.05 21.39
CA ALA A 431 12.73 -9.13 22.27
C ALA A 431 13.36 -10.54 22.24
N PHE A 432 12.51 -11.58 22.25
CA PHE A 432 12.97 -12.96 22.13
C PHE A 432 13.64 -13.21 20.75
N LYS A 433 13.03 -12.71 19.66
CA LYS A 433 13.65 -12.81 18.32
C LYS A 433 15.05 -12.22 18.32
N PHE A 434 15.21 -10.99 18.80
CA PHE A 434 16.52 -10.33 18.83
C PHE A 434 17.53 -11.05 19.74
N ALA A 435 17.08 -11.59 20.86
CA ALA A 435 17.98 -12.31 21.79
C ALA A 435 18.47 -13.66 21.24
N VAL A 436 17.66 -14.36 20.46
CA VAL A 436 17.96 -15.73 19.98
C VAL A 436 18.54 -15.75 18.57
N PHE A 437 18.05 -14.88 17.68
CA PHE A 437 18.40 -14.94 16.25
C PHE A 437 19.27 -13.75 15.79
N GLY A 438 19.50 -12.78 16.66
CA GLY A 438 20.15 -11.53 16.28
C GLY A 438 19.20 -10.58 15.51
N GLY A 439 19.69 -9.44 15.10
CA GLY A 439 18.94 -8.46 14.30
C GLY A 439 18.90 -8.81 12.83
#